data_7427ec165020fe98bc74e3b88ce882e6
#
_entry.id   7427ec165020fe98bc74e3b88ce882e6
#
_cell.length_a   1.000
_cell.length_b   1.000
_cell.length_c   1.000
_cell.angle_alpha   90.00
_cell.angle_beta   90.00
_cell.angle_gamma   90.00
#
_symmetry.space_group_name_H-M   'P 1'
#
loop_
_entity.id
_entity.type
_entity.pdbx_description
1 polymer ?
#
loop_
_entity_poly.entity_id
_entity_poly.type
_entity_poly.pdbx_seq_one_letter_code
_entity_poly.pdbx_strand_id
1 'polypeptide(L)' 'MKTYQAGIDVGSTTVKLVVLDENGQMIFGQYQRHLSHTQRALSALLKQARAALGECALELRATG' A
#
# COMPACT_ATOMS: atom_id res chain seq x y z
N MET A 1 -3.97 -18.53 -3.30
CA MET A 1 -3.85 -17.07 -3.07
C MET A 1 -2.64 -16.79 -2.20
N LYS A 2 -1.79 -15.89 -2.63
CA LYS A 2 -0.60 -15.51 -1.87
C LYS A 2 -0.93 -14.39 -0.90
N THR A 3 -0.26 -14.40 0.24
CA THR A 3 -0.39 -13.32 1.23
C THR A 3 0.91 -12.52 1.26
N TYR A 4 0.80 -11.22 1.05
CA TYR A 4 1.93 -10.30 1.10
C TYR A 4 1.76 -9.34 2.27
N GLN A 5 2.86 -8.77 2.72
CA GLN A 5 2.84 -7.76 3.77
C GLN A 5 2.85 -6.38 3.15
N ALA A 6 1.94 -5.52 3.60
CA ALA A 6 1.83 -4.16 3.11
C ALA A 6 2.05 -3.18 4.25
N GLY A 7 2.95 -2.24 4.04
CA GLY A 7 3.21 -1.16 4.97
C GLY A 7 2.59 0.13 4.50
N ILE A 8 1.89 0.82 5.40
CA ILE A 8 1.25 2.09 5.12
C ILE A 8 1.90 3.15 5.98
N ASP A 9 2.38 4.21 5.34
CA ASP A 9 2.98 5.35 6.03
C ASP A 9 2.17 6.59 5.69
N VAL A 10 1.57 7.21 6.70
CA VAL A 10 0.74 8.39 6.52
C VAL A 10 1.50 9.62 7.02
N GLY A 11 1.89 10.48 6.10
CA GLY A 11 2.52 11.75 6.43
C GLY A 11 1.50 12.89 6.47
N SER A 12 2.00 14.11 6.63
CA SER A 12 1.14 15.28 6.73
C SER A 12 0.38 15.58 5.44
N THR A 13 0.97 15.26 4.29
CA THR A 13 0.37 15.54 2.98
C THR A 13 0.35 14.34 2.05
N THR A 14 1.00 13.24 2.43
CA THR A 14 1.13 12.07 1.56
C THR A 14 0.83 10.80 2.32
N VAL A 15 0.41 9.78 1.57
CA VAL A 15 0.30 8.42 2.08
C VAL A 15 1.12 7.53 1.15
N LYS A 16 1.85 6.59 1.72
CA LYS A 16 2.72 5.67 0.98
C LYS A 16 2.29 4.25 1.26
N LEU A 17 2.28 3.44 0.23
CA LEU A 17 2.00 2.01 0.33
C LEU A 17 3.17 1.23 -0.25
N VAL A 18 3.70 0.31 0.54
CA VAL A 18 4.77 -0.60 0.12
C VAL A 18 4.30 -2.01 0.36
N VAL A 19 4.49 -2.88 -0.63
CA VAL A 19 4.13 -4.30 -0.51
C VAL A 19 5.38 -5.15 -0.65
N LEU A 20 5.55 -6.06 0.29
CA LEU A 20 6.67 -7.00 0.33
C LEU A 20 6.16 -8.40 0.08
N ASP A 21 6.94 -9.19 -0.65
CA ASP A 21 6.63 -10.59 -0.87
C ASP A 21 7.04 -11.45 0.34
N GLU A 22 6.89 -12.77 0.21
CA GLU A 22 7.23 -13.69 1.29
C GLU A 22 8.72 -13.70 1.64
N ASN A 23 9.57 -13.19 0.76
CA ASN A 23 11.01 -13.10 0.97
C ASN A 23 11.45 -11.73 1.49
N GLY A 24 10.49 -10.84 1.73
CA GLY A 24 10.80 -9.50 2.19
C GLY A 24 11.22 -8.54 1.10
N GLN A 25 11.07 -8.91 -0.16
CA GLN A 25 11.42 -8.04 -1.28
C GLN A 25 10.24 -7.13 -1.63
N MET A 26 10.55 -5.87 -1.93
CA MET A 26 9.54 -4.91 -2.32
C MET A 26 9.07 -5.20 -3.75
N ILE A 27 7.79 -5.55 -3.88
CA ILE A 27 7.17 -5.85 -5.18
C ILE A 27 6.23 -4.75 -5.64
N PHE A 28 5.91 -3.81 -4.76
CA PHE A 28 5.10 -2.65 -5.10
C PHE A 28 5.45 -1.53 -4.13
N GLY A 29 5.59 -0.32 -4.64
CA GLY A 29 5.81 0.85 -3.81
C GLY A 29 5.29 2.07 -4.54
N GLN A 30 4.39 2.81 -3.91
CA GLN A 30 3.81 4.00 -4.51
C GLN A 30 3.37 4.95 -3.40
N TYR A 31 3.29 6.23 -3.72
CA TYR A 31 2.78 7.23 -2.79
C TYR A 31 1.76 8.11 -3.51
N GLN A 32 0.92 8.74 -2.71
CA GLN A 32 -0.16 9.58 -3.21
C GLN A 32 -0.35 10.75 -2.26
N ARG A 33 -0.56 11.95 -2.81
CA ARG A 33 -0.96 13.09 -2.00
C ARG A 33 -2.39 12.90 -1.56
N HIS A 34 -2.66 13.08 -0.27
CA HIS A 34 -4.01 12.89 0.25
C HIS A 34 -4.78 14.20 0.42
N LEU A 35 -4.13 15.34 0.54
CA LEU A 35 -4.77 16.65 0.68
C LEU A 35 -5.92 16.61 1.69
N SER A 36 -5.69 16.02 2.85
CA SER A 36 -6.67 15.79 3.92
C SER A 36 -7.71 14.70 3.59
N HIS A 37 -7.60 14.01 2.46
CA HIS A 37 -8.48 12.90 2.08
C HIS A 37 -7.72 11.57 2.13
N THR A 38 -7.22 11.23 3.31
CA THR A 38 -6.34 10.07 3.49
C THR A 38 -6.99 8.77 3.02
N GLN A 39 -8.28 8.57 3.32
CA GLN A 39 -8.96 7.34 2.93
C GLN A 39 -9.05 7.19 1.42
N ARG A 40 -9.30 8.29 0.71
CA ARG A 40 -9.35 8.25 -0.76
C ARG A 40 -7.99 7.91 -1.36
N ALA A 41 -6.95 8.55 -0.85
CA ALA A 41 -5.60 8.30 -1.33
C ALA A 41 -5.17 6.86 -1.08
N LEU A 42 -5.46 6.35 0.13
CA LEU A 42 -5.14 4.97 0.47
C LEU A 42 -5.92 3.99 -0.39
N SER A 43 -7.20 4.24 -0.60
CA SER A 43 -8.04 3.40 -1.45
C SER A 43 -7.49 3.35 -2.88
N ALA A 44 -7.05 4.49 -3.41
CA ALA A 44 -6.46 4.55 -4.74
C ALA A 44 -5.17 3.72 -4.83
N LEU A 45 -4.32 3.82 -3.80
CA LEU A 45 -3.08 3.04 -3.75
C LEU A 45 -3.36 1.54 -3.68
N LEU A 46 -4.34 1.14 -2.87
CA LEU A 46 -4.71 -0.28 -2.76
C LEU A 46 -5.25 -0.81 -4.08
N LYS A 47 -6.02 -0.03 -4.80
CA LYS A 47 -6.50 -0.42 -6.13
C LYS A 47 -5.35 -0.57 -7.11
N GLN A 48 -4.39 0.34 -7.09
CA GLN A 48 -3.21 0.25 -7.94
C GLN A 48 -2.39 -0.99 -7.61
N ALA A 49 -2.18 -1.28 -6.34
CA ALA A 49 -1.45 -2.46 -5.92
C ALA A 49 -2.15 -3.74 -6.39
N ARG A 50 -3.47 -3.79 -6.24
CA ARG A 50 -4.24 -4.95 -6.65
C ARG A 50 -4.18 -5.16 -8.17
N ALA A 51 -4.22 -4.08 -8.93
CA ALA A 51 -4.09 -4.15 -10.39
C ALA A 51 -2.71 -4.65 -10.80
N ALA A 52 -1.67 -4.26 -10.06
CA ALA A 52 -0.30 -4.66 -10.36
C ALA A 52 0.02 -6.10 -9.93
N LEU A 53 -0.52 -6.52 -8.77
CA LEU A 53 -0.16 -7.79 -8.15
C LEU A 53 -1.17 -8.91 -8.43
N GLY A 54 -2.35 -8.57 -8.94
CA GLY A 54 -3.41 -9.55 -9.15
C GLY A 54 -4.09 -9.95 -7.85
N GLU A 55 -4.68 -11.14 -7.84
CA GLU A 55 -5.38 -11.63 -6.65
C GLU A 55 -4.38 -12.04 -5.58
N CYS A 56 -4.44 -11.38 -4.44
CA CYS A 56 -3.61 -11.68 -3.29
C CYS A 56 -4.25 -11.11 -2.04
N ALA A 57 -3.87 -11.67 -0.90
CA ALA A 57 -4.24 -11.12 0.38
C ALA A 57 -3.12 -10.20 0.86
N LEU A 58 -3.48 -9.09 1.49
CA LEU A 58 -2.51 -8.15 2.04
C LEU A 58 -2.69 -8.06 3.55
N GLU A 59 -1.62 -8.25 4.28
CA GLU A 59 -1.58 -7.93 5.70
C GLU A 59 -1.11 -6.50 5.84
N LEU A 60 -2.00 -5.63 6.30
CA LEU A 60 -1.73 -4.20 6.38
C LEU A 60 -1.16 -3.83 7.74
N ARG A 61 -0.08 -3.07 7.73
CA ARG A 61 0.49 -2.49 8.93
C ARG A 61 0.67 -0.99 8.70
N ALA A 62 0.16 -0.20 9.62
CA ALA A 62 0.29 1.24 9.54
C ALA A 62 1.51 1.69 10.36
N THR A 63 2.36 2.51 9.76
CA THR A 63 3.49 3.15 10.41
C THR A 63 3.45 4.64 10.13
N GLY A 64 3.82 5.42 11.04
CA GLY A 64 3.84 6.86 10.88
C GLY A 64 2.73 7.55 11.66
#